data_0c5853a13b4b6f0c99a6f0d27fa7465a
#
_entry.id   0c5853a13b4b6f0c99a6f0d27fa7465a
#
_cell.length_a   1.000
_cell.length_b   1.000
_cell.length_c   1.000
_cell.angle_alpha   90.00
_cell.angle_beta   90.00
_cell.angle_gamma   90.00
#
_symmetry.space_group_name_H-M   'P 1'
#
loop_
_entity.id
_entity.type
_entity.pdbx_description
1 polymer ?
#
loop_
_entity_poly.entity_id
_entity_poly.type
_entity_poly.pdbx_seq_one_letter_code
_entity_poly.pdbx_strand_id
1 'polypeptide(L)'
;MSEVETKSKKESRPHGPPPAWSAEPAPGVLPRRCLRVLPLLITLPILALAAILCLAMWDLYMVAPWTRDGTVRVYVVKKAPEVAGHIAELPVKDNQFVHKGDLLMVIDPTDYRIAVRLAEAAVQRAQANAQNVERQAKRRQELTTLAVTVEEKQTFAANAAIAQAEYQQALANLDQARVNLERTQIRSPVNGWVTNLLARLGDFAIVGQNKISVVDADSFWVDAYFEETYLGPIQEGDPATIKLMGYRQVVLGRVASITRAIDVPNAQPNGEGLAQVNPIFTWVRLAQRIPVRIAIDQVPKTVTLAAGMTATVEIEPRLQE
;
A
#
# COMPACT_ATOMS: atom_id res chain seq x y z
N MET A 1 -28.84 -19.96 81.44
CA MET A 1 -30.04 -19.43 82.13
C MET A 1 -31.17 -19.78 81.23
N SER A 2 -31.75 -20.79 81.56
CA SER A 2 -33.10 -21.06 82.15
C SER A 2 -34.15 -21.06 81.02
N GLU A 3 -34.59 -22.22 80.65
CA GLU A 3 -35.75 -22.95 81.29
C GLU A 3 -37.07 -22.36 80.77
N VAL A 4 -38.13 -23.02 80.39
CA VAL A 4 -38.72 -24.26 80.88
C VAL A 4 -40.02 -24.45 80.08
N GLU A 5 -40.33 -25.61 79.55
CA GLU A 5 -41.46 -26.48 79.86
C GLU A 5 -42.84 -25.83 79.79
N THR A 6 -43.90 -26.44 79.38
CA THR A 6 -44.49 -27.72 79.67
C THR A 6 -45.86 -27.93 78.91
N LYS A 7 -46.12 -29.14 78.49
CA LYS A 7 -47.32 -30.01 78.80
C LYS A 7 -48.69 -29.41 78.60
N SER A 8 -49.64 -30.11 78.02
CA SER A 8 -50.36 -31.34 78.46
C SER A 8 -51.70 -31.44 77.69
N LYS A 9 -51.98 -32.54 77.07
CA LYS A 9 -52.88 -33.63 77.50
C LYS A 9 -54.36 -33.53 77.13
N LYS A 10 -54.80 -34.63 76.46
CA LYS A 10 -56.10 -35.36 76.62
C LYS A 10 -57.37 -34.76 76.05
N GLU A 11 -58.26 -35.40 75.44
CA GLU A 11 -58.85 -36.78 75.59
C GLU A 11 -59.93 -36.96 74.51
N SER A 12 -60.05 -38.09 73.95
CA SER A 12 -61.01 -39.15 73.76
C SER A 12 -62.32 -38.90 72.97
N ARG A 13 -62.46 -39.69 71.90
CA ARG A 13 -63.54 -40.62 71.43
C ARG A 13 -65.05 -40.14 71.43
N PRO A 14 -65.93 -40.89 70.73
CA PRO A 14 -65.96 -41.62 69.45
C PRO A 14 -67.25 -41.34 68.64
N HIS A 15 -67.45 -42.03 67.58
CA HIS A 15 -68.66 -42.60 66.97
C HIS A 15 -68.98 -42.20 65.53
N GLY A 16 -69.11 -43.19 64.72
CA GLY A 16 -70.20 -43.45 63.81
C GLY A 16 -69.83 -43.40 62.32
N PRO A 17 -70.10 -44.47 61.57
CA PRO A 17 -69.84 -44.44 60.13
C PRO A 17 -70.96 -43.67 59.39
N PRO A 18 -70.57 -42.90 58.42
CA PRO A 18 -71.52 -42.32 57.49
C PRO A 18 -71.75 -43.20 56.27
N PRO A 19 -72.81 -42.99 55.54
CA PRO A 19 -73.41 -43.90 54.58
C PRO A 19 -72.71 -43.87 53.24
N ALA A 20 -72.80 -44.98 52.56
CA ALA A 20 -72.42 -45.21 51.20
C ALA A 20 -73.18 -44.30 50.25
N TRP A 21 -72.52 -43.57 49.45
CA TRP A 21 -73.08 -43.14 48.21
C TRP A 21 -72.08 -43.09 47.04
N SER A 22 -72.64 -43.53 45.99
CA SER A 22 -72.33 -43.59 44.57
C SER A 22 -70.91 -43.04 44.09
N ALA A 23 -70.12 -43.96 43.59
CA ALA A 23 -68.97 -43.69 42.82
C ALA A 23 -69.33 -43.02 41.47
N GLU A 24 -68.93 -41.77 41.26
CA GLU A 24 -68.82 -41.23 39.93
C GLU A 24 -67.58 -41.83 39.22
N PRO A 25 -67.67 -42.08 37.91
CA PRO A 25 -66.50 -42.62 37.18
C PRO A 25 -65.39 -41.58 37.06
N ALA A 26 -64.20 -41.92 37.51
CA ALA A 26 -63.00 -41.09 37.37
C ALA A 26 -62.72 -40.86 35.92
N PRO A 27 -62.35 -39.61 35.50
CA PRO A 27 -61.90 -39.31 34.15
C PRO A 27 -60.60 -40.10 33.86
N GLY A 28 -60.60 -40.70 32.67
CA GLY A 28 -59.54 -41.60 32.22
C GLY A 28 -58.13 -41.01 32.41
N VAL A 29 -57.39 -41.67 33.28
CA VAL A 29 -55.96 -41.44 33.49
C VAL A 29 -55.22 -41.93 32.25
N LEU A 30 -54.84 -41.03 31.37
CA LEU A 30 -53.93 -41.30 30.29
C LEU A 30 -52.65 -41.92 30.88
N PRO A 31 -52.10 -42.97 30.21
CA PRO A 31 -50.99 -43.73 30.80
C PRO A 31 -49.79 -42.81 31.00
N ARG A 32 -49.34 -42.66 32.23
CA ARG A 32 -48.22 -41.81 32.67
C ARG A 32 -46.89 -42.02 31.86
N ARG A 33 -46.79 -43.04 31.00
CA ARG A 33 -45.66 -43.30 30.11
C ARG A 33 -45.62 -42.38 28.90
N CYS A 34 -46.75 -41.95 28.33
CA CYS A 34 -46.79 -41.03 27.20
C CYS A 34 -46.39 -39.59 27.61
N LEU A 35 -46.68 -39.16 28.86
CA LEU A 35 -46.29 -37.83 29.33
C LEU A 35 -44.78 -37.63 29.52
N ARG A 36 -43.99 -38.71 29.68
CA ARG A 36 -42.55 -38.61 29.83
C ARG A 36 -41.79 -38.57 28.50
N VAL A 37 -42.40 -38.99 27.41
CA VAL A 37 -41.77 -38.99 26.07
C VAL A 37 -42.03 -37.71 25.30
N LEU A 38 -43.18 -37.03 25.57
CA LEU A 38 -43.55 -35.81 24.90
C LEU A 38 -42.54 -34.66 25.08
N PRO A 39 -42.03 -34.35 26.28
CA PRO A 39 -40.97 -33.34 26.44
C PRO A 39 -39.68 -33.73 25.76
N LEU A 40 -39.34 -35.02 25.71
CA LEU A 40 -38.13 -35.51 25.04
C LEU A 40 -38.26 -35.37 23.50
N LEU A 41 -39.43 -35.60 22.93
CA LEU A 41 -39.75 -35.43 21.50
C LEU A 41 -39.72 -33.92 21.05
N ILE A 42 -39.97 -33.02 21.97
CA ILE A 42 -39.91 -31.55 21.71
C ILE A 42 -38.48 -31.02 21.95
N THR A 43 -37.80 -31.50 23.01
CA THR A 43 -36.46 -30.95 23.34
C THR A 43 -35.39 -31.44 22.40
N LEU A 44 -35.47 -32.65 21.85
CA LEU A 44 -34.50 -33.19 20.93
C LEU A 44 -34.38 -32.41 19.60
N PRO A 45 -35.48 -32.09 18.89
CA PRO A 45 -35.43 -31.27 17.70
C PRO A 45 -35.01 -29.81 17.97
N ILE A 46 -35.39 -29.24 19.13
CA ILE A 46 -34.92 -27.90 19.53
C ILE A 46 -33.39 -27.90 19.76
N LEU A 47 -32.88 -28.93 20.44
CA LEU A 47 -31.44 -29.11 20.67
C LEU A 47 -30.70 -29.34 19.36
N ALA A 48 -31.26 -30.13 18.45
CA ALA A 48 -30.69 -30.35 17.12
C ALA A 48 -30.67 -29.06 16.29
N LEU A 49 -31.76 -28.28 16.30
CA LEU A 49 -31.84 -27.00 15.64
C LEU A 49 -30.85 -26.00 16.25
N ALA A 50 -30.73 -25.95 17.57
CA ALA A 50 -29.76 -25.11 18.26
C ALA A 50 -28.32 -25.51 17.93
N ALA A 51 -28.03 -26.80 17.83
CA ALA A 51 -26.71 -27.31 17.43
C ALA A 51 -26.40 -26.93 15.97
N ILE A 52 -27.35 -27.08 15.05
CA ILE A 52 -27.19 -26.71 13.63
C ILE A 52 -26.96 -25.19 13.50
N LEU A 53 -27.75 -24.37 14.22
CA LEU A 53 -27.56 -22.92 14.24
C LEU A 53 -26.21 -22.53 14.85
N CYS A 54 -25.78 -23.21 15.91
CA CYS A 54 -24.48 -22.97 16.54
C CYS A 54 -23.32 -23.33 15.59
N LEU A 55 -23.41 -24.44 14.87
CA LEU A 55 -22.43 -24.84 13.86
C LEU A 55 -22.42 -23.86 12.67
N ALA A 56 -23.58 -23.46 12.18
CA ALA A 56 -23.70 -22.49 11.11
C ALA A 56 -23.14 -21.10 11.51
N MET A 57 -23.41 -20.66 12.74
CA MET A 57 -22.82 -19.44 13.27
C MET A 57 -21.33 -19.56 13.51
N TRP A 58 -20.86 -20.73 13.91
CA TRP A 58 -19.42 -21.01 14.07
C TRP A 58 -18.67 -20.90 12.75
N ASP A 59 -19.18 -21.53 11.69
CA ASP A 59 -18.60 -21.45 10.35
C ASP A 59 -18.65 -20.00 9.80
N LEU A 60 -19.74 -19.27 10.01
CA LEU A 60 -19.88 -17.91 9.52
C LEU A 60 -18.99 -16.90 10.25
N TYR A 61 -18.75 -17.08 11.56
CA TYR A 61 -18.04 -16.10 12.39
C TYR A 61 -16.55 -16.44 12.63
N MET A 62 -16.17 -17.73 12.59
CA MET A 62 -14.80 -18.14 12.89
C MET A 62 -13.92 -18.38 11.67
N VAL A 63 -14.52 -18.49 10.48
CA VAL A 63 -13.78 -18.83 9.25
C VAL A 63 -13.26 -17.60 8.51
N ALA A 64 -13.89 -16.44 8.66
CA ALA A 64 -13.43 -15.23 8.00
C ALA A 64 -12.09 -14.76 8.61
N PRO A 65 -10.98 -14.75 7.84
CA PRO A 65 -9.71 -14.26 8.34
C PRO A 65 -9.79 -12.75 8.57
N TRP A 66 -9.49 -12.35 9.79
CA TRP A 66 -9.45 -10.94 10.15
C TRP A 66 -8.19 -10.60 10.95
N THR A 67 -7.76 -9.34 10.86
CA THR A 67 -6.63 -8.84 11.64
C THR A 67 -6.86 -7.39 12.09
N ARG A 68 -6.33 -7.03 13.27
CA ARG A 68 -6.27 -5.65 13.75
C ARG A 68 -4.96 -4.97 13.41
N ASP A 69 -4.00 -5.72 12.90
CA ASP A 69 -2.67 -5.23 12.55
C ASP A 69 -2.62 -4.89 11.06
N GLY A 70 -3.42 -3.92 10.67
CA GLY A 70 -3.40 -3.32 9.35
C GLY A 70 -2.84 -1.90 9.41
N THR A 71 -2.03 -1.53 8.45
CA THR A 71 -1.45 -0.19 8.34
C THR A 71 -1.67 0.36 6.94
N VAL A 72 -2.23 1.57 6.87
CA VAL A 72 -2.35 2.30 5.61
C VAL A 72 -0.98 2.72 5.13
N ARG A 73 -0.67 2.41 3.88
CA ARG A 73 0.58 2.74 3.19
C ARG A 73 0.29 3.58 1.96
N VAL A 74 1.33 4.27 1.49
CA VAL A 74 1.27 5.10 0.29
C VAL A 74 2.67 5.22 -0.30
N TYR A 75 2.78 5.41 -1.60
CA TYR A 75 4.06 5.76 -2.20
C TYR A 75 4.37 7.24 -1.96
N VAL A 76 5.60 7.49 -1.51
CA VAL A 76 6.12 8.85 -1.31
C VAL A 76 7.23 9.08 -2.30
N VAL A 77 7.00 9.99 -3.24
CA VAL A 77 7.99 10.38 -4.22
C VAL A 77 8.88 11.48 -3.64
N LYS A 78 10.16 11.17 -3.48
CA LYS A 78 11.17 12.11 -3.01
C LYS A 78 11.76 12.85 -4.21
N LYS A 79 11.61 14.17 -4.26
CA LYS A 79 12.18 15.00 -5.32
C LYS A 79 13.44 15.68 -4.84
N ALA A 80 14.55 15.26 -5.46
CA ALA A 80 15.85 15.89 -5.32
C ALA A 80 16.15 16.73 -6.57
N PRO A 81 16.83 17.86 -6.44
CA PRO A 81 17.35 18.63 -7.55
C PRO A 81 18.32 17.81 -8.43
N GLU A 82 18.21 17.98 -9.74
CA GLU A 82 19.13 17.36 -10.71
C GLU A 82 20.24 18.33 -11.13
N VAL A 83 20.10 19.60 -10.76
CA VAL A 83 21.08 20.67 -10.97
C VAL A 83 21.25 21.44 -9.67
N ALA A 84 22.42 22.08 -9.47
CA ALA A 84 22.74 22.85 -8.28
C ALA A 84 22.44 24.34 -8.48
N GLY A 85 22.13 25.04 -7.41
CA GLY A 85 21.93 26.50 -7.45
C GLY A 85 21.03 26.99 -6.32
N HIS A 86 20.83 28.31 -6.25
CA HIS A 86 19.93 28.90 -5.26
C HIS A 86 18.47 28.69 -5.63
N ILE A 87 17.63 28.46 -4.63
CA ILE A 87 16.18 28.37 -4.82
C ILE A 87 15.63 29.78 -5.03
N ALA A 88 15.22 30.06 -6.25
CA ALA A 88 14.67 31.37 -6.64
C ALA A 88 13.17 31.48 -6.37
N GLU A 89 12.41 30.38 -6.55
CA GLU A 89 10.97 30.35 -6.34
C GLU A 89 10.55 29.04 -5.66
N LEU A 90 9.58 29.15 -4.74
CA LEU A 90 8.98 28.02 -4.03
C LEU A 90 7.46 28.25 -3.93
N PRO A 91 6.72 27.96 -5.01
CA PRO A 91 5.29 28.29 -5.11
C PRO A 91 4.38 27.39 -4.26
N VAL A 92 4.91 26.32 -3.67
CA VAL A 92 4.14 25.33 -2.90
C VAL A 92 4.35 25.50 -1.40
N LYS A 93 3.34 25.03 -0.64
CA LYS A 93 3.35 24.97 0.82
C LYS A 93 3.27 23.51 1.29
N ASP A 94 3.68 23.27 2.51
CA ASP A 94 3.52 21.96 3.13
C ASP A 94 2.03 21.59 3.23
N ASN A 95 1.69 20.32 3.02
CA ASN A 95 0.32 19.79 2.95
C ASN A 95 -0.57 20.37 1.83
N GLN A 96 0.00 21.08 0.86
CA GLN A 96 -0.73 21.54 -0.32
C GLN A 96 -0.91 20.38 -1.32
N PHE A 97 -2.13 20.27 -1.88
CA PHE A 97 -2.38 19.36 -3.00
C PHE A 97 -1.80 19.95 -4.29
N VAL A 98 -1.11 19.10 -5.05
CA VAL A 98 -0.51 19.44 -6.35
C VAL A 98 -0.88 18.38 -7.38
N HIS A 99 -1.00 18.80 -8.63
CA HIS A 99 -1.21 17.91 -9.76
C HIS A 99 0.12 17.52 -10.41
N LYS A 100 0.10 16.42 -11.14
CA LYS A 100 1.23 16.03 -11.99
C LYS A 100 1.58 17.14 -12.97
N GLY A 101 2.85 17.56 -12.98
CA GLY A 101 3.35 18.65 -13.80
C GLY A 101 3.40 20.01 -13.10
N ASP A 102 2.71 20.18 -11.96
CA ASP A 102 2.76 21.43 -11.19
C ASP A 102 4.19 21.74 -10.74
N LEU A 103 4.52 23.03 -10.75
CA LEU A 103 5.82 23.54 -10.36
C LEU A 103 5.97 23.48 -8.83
N LEU A 104 6.97 22.76 -8.35
CA LEU A 104 7.27 22.63 -6.93
C LEU A 104 8.33 23.61 -6.46
N MET A 105 9.37 23.82 -7.27
CA MET A 105 10.51 24.65 -6.92
C MET A 105 11.23 25.08 -8.19
N VAL A 106 11.80 26.27 -8.19
CA VAL A 106 12.66 26.78 -9.27
C VAL A 106 14.05 27.09 -8.70
N ILE A 107 15.06 26.51 -9.31
CA ILE A 107 16.46 26.88 -9.08
C ILE A 107 16.78 28.07 -10.01
N ASP A 108 17.58 29.05 -9.55
CA ASP A 108 17.95 30.20 -10.35
C ASP A 108 18.46 29.79 -11.73
N PRO A 109 17.72 30.10 -12.82
CA PRO A 109 18.05 29.67 -14.16
C PRO A 109 19.09 30.53 -14.86
N THR A 110 19.60 31.59 -14.22
CA THR A 110 20.44 32.62 -14.86
C THR A 110 21.68 32.04 -15.52
N ASP A 111 22.46 31.27 -14.78
CA ASP A 111 23.68 30.63 -15.29
C ASP A 111 23.39 29.61 -16.38
N TYR A 112 22.31 28.88 -16.22
CA TYR A 112 21.86 27.85 -17.20
C TYR A 112 21.38 28.51 -18.51
N ARG A 113 20.71 29.67 -18.44
CA ARG A 113 20.34 30.46 -19.64
C ARG A 113 21.57 31.03 -20.36
N ILE A 114 22.60 31.42 -19.61
CA ILE A 114 23.88 31.87 -20.18
C ILE A 114 24.57 30.67 -20.89
N ALA A 115 24.59 29.50 -20.26
CA ALA A 115 25.18 28.31 -20.87
C ALA A 115 24.48 27.90 -22.18
N VAL A 116 23.15 27.99 -22.26
CA VAL A 116 22.39 27.77 -23.50
C VAL A 116 22.80 28.74 -24.58
N ARG A 117 22.87 30.04 -24.28
CA ARG A 117 23.29 31.07 -25.29
C ARG A 117 24.71 30.88 -25.78
N LEU A 118 25.64 30.46 -24.90
CA LEU A 118 27.02 30.13 -25.29
C LEU A 118 27.06 28.90 -26.21
N ALA A 119 26.29 27.86 -25.90
CA ALA A 119 26.18 26.65 -26.73
C ALA A 119 25.54 26.99 -28.10
N GLU A 120 24.51 27.84 -28.15
CA GLU A 120 23.90 28.32 -29.41
C GLU A 120 24.91 29.05 -30.30
N ALA A 121 25.72 29.92 -29.73
CA ALA A 121 26.80 30.60 -30.47
C ALA A 121 27.87 29.63 -31.00
N ALA A 122 28.18 28.59 -30.20
CA ALA A 122 29.12 27.53 -30.63
C ALA A 122 28.54 26.70 -31.80
N VAL A 123 27.25 26.37 -31.76
CA VAL A 123 26.54 25.70 -32.87
C VAL A 123 26.62 26.53 -34.14
N GLN A 124 26.30 27.83 -34.07
CA GLN A 124 26.35 28.73 -35.23
C GLN A 124 27.77 28.79 -35.86
N ARG A 125 28.80 28.89 -35.01
CA ARG A 125 30.20 28.88 -35.46
C ARG A 125 30.56 27.57 -36.14
N ALA A 126 30.26 26.43 -35.52
CA ALA A 126 30.57 25.09 -36.05
C ALA A 126 29.79 24.83 -37.36
N GLN A 127 28.53 25.24 -37.44
CA GLN A 127 27.72 25.14 -38.64
C GLN A 127 28.33 25.94 -39.82
N ALA A 128 28.74 27.19 -39.57
CA ALA A 128 29.39 28.03 -40.60
C ALA A 128 30.70 27.42 -41.08
N ASN A 129 31.51 26.85 -40.17
CA ASN A 129 32.73 26.15 -40.48
C ASN A 129 32.46 24.90 -41.35
N ALA A 130 31.54 24.01 -40.90
CA ALA A 130 31.16 22.81 -41.63
C ALA A 130 30.70 23.13 -43.07
N GLN A 131 29.82 24.11 -43.22
CA GLN A 131 29.36 24.56 -44.54
C GLN A 131 30.49 25.12 -45.43
N ASN A 132 31.45 25.83 -44.83
CA ASN A 132 32.59 26.38 -45.59
C ASN A 132 33.49 25.27 -46.06
N VAL A 133 33.91 24.35 -45.18
CA VAL A 133 34.81 23.22 -45.51
C VAL A 133 34.13 22.25 -46.47
N GLU A 134 32.83 21.98 -46.32
CA GLU A 134 32.07 21.17 -47.27
C GLU A 134 32.06 21.79 -48.68
N ARG A 135 31.78 23.08 -48.79
CA ARG A 135 31.86 23.81 -50.09
C ARG A 135 33.25 23.74 -50.69
N GLN A 136 34.31 23.80 -49.87
CA GLN A 136 35.68 23.64 -50.35
C GLN A 136 35.93 22.22 -50.86
N ALA A 137 35.54 21.20 -50.12
CA ALA A 137 35.67 19.79 -50.50
C ALA A 137 34.91 19.51 -51.82
N LYS A 138 33.67 20.00 -51.97
CA LYS A 138 32.87 19.89 -53.19
C LYS A 138 33.57 20.51 -54.41
N ARG A 139 34.06 21.78 -54.30
CA ARG A 139 34.79 22.41 -55.37
C ARG A 139 36.05 21.66 -55.77
N ARG A 140 36.79 21.06 -54.82
CA ARG A 140 38.01 20.25 -55.13
C ARG A 140 37.65 18.91 -55.77
N GLN A 141 36.51 18.28 -55.42
CA GLN A 141 36.06 17.08 -56.09
C GLN A 141 35.69 17.24 -57.56
N GLU A 142 35.15 18.41 -57.90
CA GLU A 142 34.75 18.78 -59.30
C GLU A 142 35.95 19.06 -60.21
N LEU A 143 37.13 19.35 -59.65
CA LEU A 143 38.33 19.61 -60.46
C LEU A 143 38.91 18.29 -61.05
N THR A 144 39.53 18.41 -62.24
CA THR A 144 40.17 17.30 -62.90
C THR A 144 41.45 16.83 -62.16
N THR A 145 41.86 15.59 -62.35
CA THR A 145 43.06 15.01 -61.74
C THR A 145 44.38 15.70 -62.16
N LEU A 146 44.38 16.49 -63.22
CA LEU A 146 45.50 17.33 -63.61
C LEU A 146 45.70 18.57 -62.76
N ALA A 147 44.60 19.04 -62.07
CA ALA A 147 44.60 20.23 -61.25
C ALA A 147 44.72 19.95 -59.74
N VAL A 148 44.33 18.76 -59.29
CA VAL A 148 44.27 18.38 -57.84
C VAL A 148 44.61 16.90 -57.74
N THR A 149 45.50 16.53 -56.80
CA THR A 149 45.86 15.12 -56.54
C THR A 149 44.72 14.36 -55.85
N VAL A 150 44.72 13.04 -55.94
CA VAL A 150 43.76 12.17 -55.26
C VAL A 150 43.90 12.33 -53.74
N GLU A 151 45.11 12.47 -53.21
CA GLU A 151 45.41 12.68 -51.81
C GLU A 151 44.80 13.99 -51.29
N GLU A 152 44.92 15.08 -52.05
CA GLU A 152 44.27 16.35 -51.68
C GLU A 152 42.74 16.25 -51.64
N LYS A 153 42.12 15.56 -52.63
CA LYS A 153 40.67 15.32 -52.59
C LYS A 153 40.24 14.57 -51.35
N GLN A 154 40.99 13.52 -50.97
CA GLN A 154 40.72 12.74 -49.74
C GLN A 154 40.89 13.58 -48.48
N THR A 155 41.94 14.44 -48.43
CA THR A 155 42.20 15.33 -47.31
C THR A 155 41.07 16.33 -47.12
N PHE A 156 40.58 16.99 -48.23
CA PHE A 156 39.45 17.89 -48.14
C PHE A 156 38.15 17.19 -47.74
N ALA A 157 37.93 15.95 -48.21
CA ALA A 157 36.75 15.17 -47.79
C ALA A 157 36.84 14.77 -46.31
N ALA A 158 38.02 14.38 -45.81
CA ALA A 158 38.26 14.08 -44.41
C ALA A 158 38.03 15.33 -43.51
N ASN A 159 38.56 16.48 -43.93
CA ASN A 159 38.35 17.76 -43.21
C ASN A 159 36.87 18.14 -43.16
N ALA A 160 36.09 17.93 -44.23
CA ALA A 160 34.67 18.13 -44.23
C ALA A 160 33.94 17.21 -43.27
N ALA A 161 34.31 15.94 -43.19
CA ALA A 161 33.77 14.98 -42.25
C ALA A 161 34.10 15.38 -40.78
N ILE A 162 35.31 15.84 -40.52
CA ILE A 162 35.71 16.35 -39.18
C ILE A 162 34.87 17.57 -38.80
N ALA A 163 34.76 18.57 -39.68
CA ALA A 163 33.98 19.77 -39.42
C ALA A 163 32.48 19.46 -39.20
N GLN A 164 31.94 18.48 -39.92
CA GLN A 164 30.56 17.99 -39.70
C GLN A 164 30.44 17.30 -38.36
N ALA A 165 31.40 16.50 -37.91
CA ALA A 165 31.42 15.89 -36.58
C ALA A 165 31.50 16.95 -35.46
N GLU A 166 32.30 18.00 -35.63
CA GLU A 166 32.36 19.14 -34.71
C GLU A 166 31.02 19.87 -34.60
N TYR A 167 30.29 20.04 -35.70
CA TYR A 167 28.94 20.62 -35.69
C TYR A 167 27.96 19.71 -34.91
N GLN A 168 27.98 18.39 -35.11
CA GLN A 168 27.15 17.47 -34.34
C GLN A 168 27.50 17.50 -32.85
N GLN A 169 28.79 17.59 -32.51
CA GLN A 169 29.24 17.74 -31.12
C GLN A 169 28.68 19.06 -30.50
N ALA A 170 28.68 20.16 -31.23
CA ALA A 170 28.14 21.43 -30.76
C ALA A 170 26.64 21.36 -30.55
N LEU A 171 25.90 20.65 -31.41
CA LEU A 171 24.46 20.38 -31.22
C LEU A 171 24.19 19.57 -29.94
N ALA A 172 24.94 18.50 -29.71
CA ALA A 172 24.80 17.70 -28.49
C ALA A 172 25.08 18.52 -27.21
N ASN A 173 26.07 19.41 -27.26
CA ASN A 173 26.38 20.32 -26.14
C ASN A 173 25.23 21.31 -25.89
N LEU A 174 24.59 21.82 -26.95
CA LEU A 174 23.42 22.70 -26.84
C LEU A 174 22.24 21.94 -26.20
N ASP A 175 21.96 20.72 -26.62
CA ASP A 175 20.89 19.91 -26.06
C ASP A 175 21.15 19.62 -24.57
N GLN A 176 22.39 19.33 -24.19
CA GLN A 176 22.76 19.16 -22.78
C GLN A 176 22.51 20.45 -21.96
N ALA A 177 22.86 21.63 -22.51
CA ALA A 177 22.62 22.89 -21.83
C ALA A 177 21.13 23.17 -21.67
N ARG A 178 20.29 22.86 -22.67
CA ARG A 178 18.83 22.97 -22.61
C ARG A 178 18.22 22.04 -21.57
N VAL A 179 18.63 20.79 -21.52
CA VAL A 179 18.20 19.83 -20.49
C VAL A 179 18.55 20.34 -19.09
N ASN A 180 19.75 20.88 -18.90
CA ASN A 180 20.13 21.43 -17.60
C ASN A 180 19.29 22.66 -17.22
N LEU A 181 18.90 23.49 -18.18
CA LEU A 181 17.99 24.61 -17.96
C LEU A 181 16.58 24.13 -17.61
N GLU A 182 16.07 23.10 -18.28
CA GLU A 182 14.77 22.48 -17.96
C GLU A 182 14.77 21.92 -16.53
N ARG A 183 15.86 21.27 -16.11
CA ARG A 183 16.04 20.71 -14.77
C ARG A 183 16.06 21.74 -13.65
N THR A 184 16.18 23.04 -13.96
CA THR A 184 16.01 24.09 -12.95
C THR A 184 14.56 24.18 -12.45
N GLN A 185 13.59 23.70 -13.22
CA GLN A 185 12.19 23.66 -12.85
C GLN A 185 11.82 22.27 -12.32
N ILE A 186 11.73 22.15 -11.02
CA ILE A 186 11.35 20.90 -10.37
C ILE A 186 9.82 20.79 -10.33
N ARG A 187 9.27 19.78 -11.01
CA ARG A 187 7.82 19.55 -11.14
C ARG A 187 7.39 18.28 -10.45
N SER A 188 6.12 18.21 -10.04
CA SER A 188 5.53 17.01 -9.47
C SER A 188 5.35 15.91 -10.53
N PRO A 189 5.83 14.67 -10.28
CA PRO A 189 5.61 13.55 -11.17
C PRO A 189 4.25 12.88 -10.99
N VAL A 190 3.54 13.17 -9.88
CA VAL A 190 2.28 12.53 -9.46
C VAL A 190 1.29 13.58 -8.96
N ASN A 191 0.01 13.18 -8.88
CA ASN A 191 -1.00 13.94 -8.14
C ASN A 191 -0.86 13.62 -6.65
N GLY A 192 -0.94 14.63 -5.77
CA GLY A 192 -0.84 14.33 -4.35
C GLY A 192 -0.54 15.51 -3.46
N TRP A 193 -0.14 15.23 -2.24
CA TRP A 193 0.14 16.26 -1.25
C TRP A 193 1.63 16.43 -1.02
N VAL A 194 2.07 17.69 -1.06
CA VAL A 194 3.43 18.04 -0.66
C VAL A 194 3.61 17.71 0.81
N THR A 195 4.67 17.03 1.15
CA THR A 195 5.03 16.72 2.53
C THR A 195 6.52 16.85 2.73
N ASN A 196 6.95 17.08 3.98
CA ASN A 196 8.36 17.22 4.32
C ASN A 196 9.08 18.25 3.43
N LEU A 197 8.50 19.45 3.33
CA LEU A 197 9.06 20.57 2.58
C LEU A 197 10.25 21.16 3.36
N LEU A 198 11.44 20.64 3.05
CA LEU A 198 12.71 21.10 3.67
C LEU A 198 13.31 22.29 2.94
N ALA A 199 12.86 22.57 1.72
CA ALA A 199 13.33 23.70 0.92
C ALA A 199 12.85 25.04 1.50
N ARG A 200 13.73 26.05 1.44
CA ARG A 200 13.40 27.45 1.73
C ARG A 200 13.88 28.34 0.59
N LEU A 201 13.16 29.43 0.38
CA LEU A 201 13.58 30.43 -0.59
C LEU A 201 14.99 30.98 -0.22
N GLY A 202 15.90 31.01 -1.18
CA GLY A 202 17.29 31.42 -0.99
C GLY A 202 18.25 30.30 -0.56
N ASP A 203 17.75 29.12 -0.17
CA ASP A 203 18.62 27.97 0.11
C ASP A 203 19.42 27.57 -1.14
N PHE A 204 20.60 26.99 -0.92
CA PHE A 204 21.35 26.35 -1.98
C PHE A 204 20.91 24.88 -2.13
N ALA A 205 20.42 24.53 -3.32
CA ALA A 205 20.03 23.19 -3.69
C ALA A 205 21.25 22.39 -4.19
N ILE A 206 21.47 21.22 -3.61
CA ILE A 206 22.55 20.29 -3.96
C ILE A 206 21.94 19.13 -4.73
N VAL A 207 22.61 18.71 -5.80
CA VAL A 207 22.19 17.57 -6.65
C VAL A 207 22.02 16.30 -5.81
N GLY A 208 20.91 15.61 -5.98
CA GLY A 208 20.61 14.36 -5.28
C GLY A 208 20.10 14.51 -3.84
N GLN A 209 20.15 15.69 -3.24
CA GLN A 209 19.64 15.92 -1.88
C GLN A 209 18.12 16.14 -1.91
N ASN A 210 17.36 15.24 -1.27
CA ASN A 210 15.91 15.40 -1.17
C ASN A 210 15.53 16.72 -0.47
N LYS A 211 14.72 17.53 -1.12
CA LYS A 211 14.22 18.82 -0.61
C LYS A 211 12.71 18.87 -0.47
N ILE A 212 11.98 18.04 -1.25
CA ILE A 212 10.52 18.00 -1.27
C ILE A 212 10.08 16.56 -1.44
N SER A 213 9.07 16.14 -0.69
CA SER A 213 8.41 14.85 -0.89
C SER A 213 6.95 15.07 -1.29
N VAL A 214 6.42 14.22 -2.15
CA VAL A 214 5.01 14.24 -2.56
C VAL A 214 4.40 12.87 -2.27
N VAL A 215 3.34 12.85 -1.49
CA VAL A 215 2.52 11.66 -1.21
C VAL A 215 1.60 11.44 -2.40
N ASP A 216 1.74 10.32 -3.09
CA ASP A 216 0.94 9.99 -4.27
C ASP A 216 -0.50 9.65 -3.88
N ALA A 217 -1.45 10.51 -4.29
CA ALA A 217 -2.87 10.40 -3.93
C ALA A 217 -3.53 9.12 -4.47
N ASP A 218 -3.02 8.58 -5.56
CA ASP A 218 -3.60 7.46 -6.28
C ASP A 218 -3.00 6.10 -5.87
N SER A 219 -2.08 6.10 -4.88
CA SER A 219 -1.28 4.93 -4.55
C SER A 219 -1.51 4.36 -3.14
N PHE A 220 -2.63 4.68 -2.49
CA PHE A 220 -2.93 4.16 -1.17
C PHE A 220 -3.27 2.67 -1.18
N TRP A 221 -2.74 1.92 -0.21
CA TRP A 221 -3.11 0.53 0.06
C TRP A 221 -3.05 0.26 1.57
N VAL A 222 -3.49 -0.91 1.98
CA VAL A 222 -3.34 -1.39 3.37
C VAL A 222 -2.47 -2.63 3.37
N ASP A 223 -1.40 -2.61 4.17
CA ASP A 223 -0.67 -3.83 4.53
C ASP A 223 -1.32 -4.41 5.79
N ALA A 224 -1.98 -5.55 5.64
CA ALA A 224 -2.65 -6.27 6.72
C ALA A 224 -1.83 -7.50 7.10
N TYR A 225 -1.45 -7.61 8.37
CA TYR A 225 -0.58 -8.69 8.86
C TYR A 225 -1.42 -9.81 9.43
N PHE A 226 -1.50 -10.93 8.70
CA PHE A 226 -2.20 -12.14 9.13
C PHE A 226 -1.21 -13.16 9.68
N GLU A 227 -1.64 -13.93 10.66
CA GLU A 227 -0.88 -15.09 11.11
C GLU A 227 -0.85 -16.15 10.01
N GLU A 228 0.26 -16.89 9.87
CA GLU A 228 0.43 -17.90 8.83
C GLU A 228 -0.66 -18.98 8.84
N THR A 229 -1.27 -19.20 10.01
CA THR A 229 -2.39 -20.13 10.21
C THR A 229 -3.68 -19.72 9.50
N TYR A 230 -3.86 -18.42 9.21
CA TYR A 230 -5.04 -17.86 8.56
C TYR A 230 -4.85 -17.57 7.06
N LEU A 231 -3.68 -17.86 6.49
CA LEU A 231 -3.41 -17.58 5.09
C LEU A 231 -4.09 -18.55 4.12
N GLY A 232 -4.35 -19.78 4.54
CA GLY A 232 -4.88 -20.83 3.66
C GLY A 232 -6.13 -20.44 2.87
N PRO A 233 -7.14 -19.82 3.48
CA PRO A 233 -8.35 -19.40 2.79
C PRO A 233 -8.21 -18.10 1.98
N ILE A 234 -7.15 -17.31 2.16
CA ILE A 234 -6.98 -16.00 1.51
C ILE A 234 -6.45 -16.17 0.10
N GLN A 235 -7.14 -15.57 -0.88
CA GLN A 235 -6.74 -15.57 -2.29
C GLN A 235 -6.64 -14.15 -2.85
N GLU A 236 -5.83 -13.96 -3.89
CA GLU A 236 -5.78 -12.71 -4.64
C GLU A 236 -7.13 -12.44 -5.32
N GLY A 237 -7.64 -11.22 -5.15
CA GLY A 237 -8.95 -10.79 -5.63
C GLY A 237 -10.09 -10.96 -4.64
N ASP A 238 -9.88 -11.56 -3.46
CA ASP A 238 -10.90 -11.65 -2.43
C ASP A 238 -11.31 -10.27 -1.95
N PRO A 239 -12.62 -10.02 -1.74
CA PRO A 239 -13.09 -8.77 -1.18
C PRO A 239 -12.61 -8.61 0.27
N ALA A 240 -12.27 -7.37 0.62
CA ALA A 240 -11.79 -7.02 1.93
C ALA A 240 -12.49 -5.78 2.47
N THR A 241 -12.92 -5.86 3.72
CA THR A 241 -13.50 -4.75 4.46
C THR A 241 -12.46 -4.16 5.40
N ILE A 242 -12.17 -2.86 5.23
CA ILE A 242 -11.14 -2.13 5.97
C ILE A 242 -11.84 -1.15 6.91
N LYS A 243 -11.63 -1.30 8.21
CA LYS A 243 -12.14 -0.39 9.24
C LYS A 243 -10.98 0.38 9.85
N LEU A 244 -10.90 1.66 9.53
CA LEU A 244 -9.91 2.58 10.10
C LEU A 244 -10.26 2.92 11.55
N MET A 245 -9.27 2.98 12.44
CA MET A 245 -9.50 3.19 13.88
C MET A 245 -10.19 4.53 14.18
N GLY A 246 -9.93 5.57 13.40
CA GLY A 246 -10.48 6.92 13.59
C GLY A 246 -11.84 7.18 12.93
N TYR A 247 -12.38 6.23 12.16
CA TYR A 247 -13.59 6.43 11.35
C TYR A 247 -14.64 5.36 11.63
N ARG A 248 -15.90 5.73 11.50
CA ARG A 248 -17.04 4.78 11.60
C ARG A 248 -17.33 4.10 10.26
N GLN A 249 -17.05 4.78 9.17
CA GLN A 249 -17.27 4.27 7.83
C GLN A 249 -16.19 3.22 7.49
N VAL A 250 -16.61 2.20 6.78
CA VAL A 250 -15.72 1.19 6.25
C VAL A 250 -15.22 1.60 4.86
N VAL A 251 -13.99 1.23 4.56
CA VAL A 251 -13.36 1.36 3.26
C VAL A 251 -13.39 -0.02 2.61
N LEU A 252 -13.79 -0.09 1.36
CA LEU A 252 -13.85 -1.34 0.61
C LEU A 252 -12.59 -1.51 -0.22
N GLY A 253 -12.10 -2.74 -0.27
CA GLY A 253 -10.92 -3.11 -1.03
C GLY A 253 -10.93 -4.58 -1.40
N ARG A 254 -9.83 -5.02 -1.95
CA ARG A 254 -9.59 -6.42 -2.33
C ARG A 254 -8.15 -6.81 -2.08
N VAL A 255 -7.92 -8.09 -1.88
CA VAL A 255 -6.58 -8.67 -1.78
C VAL A 255 -5.86 -8.47 -3.11
N ALA A 256 -4.78 -7.66 -3.10
CA ALA A 256 -3.96 -7.42 -4.29
C ALA A 256 -2.84 -8.46 -4.42
N SER A 257 -2.21 -8.82 -3.30
CA SER A 257 -1.14 -9.82 -3.27
C SER A 257 -0.85 -10.29 -1.85
N ILE A 258 -0.28 -11.47 -1.73
CA ILE A 258 0.26 -12.01 -0.49
C ILE A 258 1.78 -11.96 -0.58
N THR A 259 2.44 -11.36 0.41
CA THR A 259 3.89 -11.27 0.46
C THR A 259 4.51 -12.66 0.57
N ARG A 260 5.45 -12.99 -0.32
CA ARG A 260 6.07 -14.32 -0.38
C ARG A 260 7.39 -14.44 0.38
N ALA A 261 7.89 -13.34 0.96
CA ALA A 261 9.11 -13.32 1.74
C ALA A 261 9.00 -12.32 2.88
N ILE A 262 9.39 -12.75 4.06
CA ILE A 262 9.54 -11.91 5.25
C ILE A 262 10.97 -12.05 5.76
N ASP A 263 11.47 -11.00 6.38
CA ASP A 263 12.76 -11.05 7.08
C ASP A 263 12.56 -11.73 8.44
N VAL A 264 13.26 -12.85 8.63
CA VAL A 264 13.26 -13.59 9.90
C VAL A 264 14.69 -13.70 10.41
N PRO A 265 14.91 -13.65 11.74
CA PRO A 265 16.25 -13.59 12.33
C PRO A 265 17.19 -14.75 11.93
N ASN A 266 16.63 -15.90 11.55
CA ASN A 266 17.40 -17.09 11.14
C ASN A 266 17.62 -17.21 9.63
N ALA A 267 17.15 -16.25 8.83
CA ALA A 267 17.21 -16.34 7.36
C ALA A 267 18.50 -15.77 6.76
N GLN A 268 19.22 -14.92 7.50
CA GLN A 268 20.42 -14.28 6.98
C GLN A 268 21.68 -15.08 7.37
N PRO A 269 22.53 -15.44 6.40
CA PRO A 269 23.85 -15.98 6.72
C PRO A 269 24.69 -14.88 7.40
N ASN A 270 25.58 -15.27 8.32
CA ASN A 270 26.56 -14.35 8.88
C ASN A 270 27.55 -13.86 7.82
N GLY A 271 28.42 -12.92 8.17
CA GLY A 271 29.43 -12.37 7.24
C GLY A 271 30.40 -13.40 6.63
N GLU A 272 30.42 -14.63 7.15
CA GLU A 272 31.22 -15.77 6.68
C GLU A 272 30.38 -16.74 5.78
N GLY A 273 29.12 -16.42 5.51
CA GLY A 273 28.24 -17.25 4.69
C GLY A 273 27.64 -18.47 5.41
N LEU A 274 27.77 -18.55 6.74
CA LEU A 274 27.21 -19.65 7.54
C LEU A 274 25.82 -19.27 8.03
N ALA A 275 24.90 -20.25 8.04
CA ALA A 275 23.55 -20.08 8.58
C ALA A 275 23.61 -19.73 10.07
N GLN A 276 23.03 -18.60 10.44
CA GLN A 276 22.90 -18.18 11.83
C GLN A 276 21.64 -18.81 12.43
N VAL A 277 21.81 -19.70 13.38
CA VAL A 277 20.70 -20.35 14.09
C VAL A 277 20.66 -19.84 15.52
N ASN A 278 19.60 -19.10 15.87
CA ASN A 278 19.34 -18.73 17.25
C ASN A 278 18.63 -19.89 17.96
N PRO A 279 19.13 -20.38 19.10
CA PRO A 279 18.42 -21.38 19.88
C PRO A 279 17.11 -20.79 20.39
N ILE A 280 15.99 -21.35 19.99
CA ILE A 280 14.66 -20.92 20.41
C ILE A 280 14.27 -21.76 21.64
N PHE A 281 14.32 -21.15 22.83
CA PHE A 281 13.83 -21.73 24.09
C PHE A 281 12.38 -21.33 24.39
N THR A 282 11.54 -21.16 23.36
CA THR A 282 10.14 -20.81 23.56
C THR A 282 9.29 -22.07 23.69
N TRP A 283 8.57 -22.18 24.78
CA TRP A 283 7.56 -23.22 25.05
C TRP A 283 6.46 -23.25 23.99
N VAL A 284 6.10 -22.09 23.44
CA VAL A 284 5.10 -21.93 22.39
C VAL A 284 5.75 -21.30 21.17
N ARG A 285 5.64 -21.95 20.02
CA ARG A 285 6.05 -21.39 18.74
C ARG A 285 4.96 -20.42 18.29
N LEU A 286 5.26 -19.13 18.27
CA LEU A 286 4.35 -18.13 17.75
C LEU A 286 4.30 -18.20 16.23
N ALA A 287 3.10 -18.13 15.67
CA ALA A 287 2.90 -18.02 14.22
C ALA A 287 3.54 -16.75 13.68
N GLN A 288 4.17 -16.85 12.51
CA GLN A 288 4.72 -15.69 11.83
C GLN A 288 3.57 -14.85 11.25
N ARG A 289 3.80 -13.52 11.16
CA ARG A 289 2.85 -12.59 10.55
C ARG A 289 3.27 -12.29 9.13
N ILE A 290 2.39 -12.60 8.21
CA ILE A 290 2.62 -12.39 6.78
C ILE A 290 1.81 -11.20 6.31
N PRO A 291 2.44 -10.18 5.70
CA PRO A 291 1.71 -9.04 5.17
C PRO A 291 0.94 -9.43 3.91
N VAL A 292 -0.35 -9.13 3.92
CA VAL A 292 -1.26 -9.22 2.79
C VAL A 292 -1.58 -7.79 2.35
N ARG A 293 -1.30 -7.49 1.09
CA ARG A 293 -1.58 -6.19 0.51
C ARG A 293 -3.03 -6.12 0.06
N ILE A 294 -3.75 -5.13 0.56
CA ILE A 294 -5.13 -4.85 0.19
C ILE A 294 -5.16 -3.56 -0.64
N ALA A 295 -5.58 -3.68 -1.90
CA ALA A 295 -5.88 -2.52 -2.74
C ALA A 295 -7.18 -1.89 -2.28
N ILE A 296 -7.22 -0.56 -2.25
CA ILE A 296 -8.40 0.20 -1.87
C ILE A 296 -9.21 0.48 -3.13
N ASP A 297 -10.47 0.03 -3.17
CA ASP A 297 -11.35 0.25 -4.32
C ASP A 297 -12.25 1.47 -4.13
N GLN A 298 -12.79 1.67 -2.93
CA GLN A 298 -13.71 2.77 -2.64
C GLN A 298 -13.41 3.39 -1.28
N VAL A 299 -13.19 4.70 -1.30
CA VAL A 299 -13.01 5.51 -0.10
C VAL A 299 -14.21 6.43 0.06
N PRO A 300 -14.97 6.34 1.15
CA PRO A 300 -16.06 7.29 1.44
C PRO A 300 -15.52 8.73 1.49
N LYS A 301 -16.27 9.69 0.97
CA LYS A 301 -15.85 11.13 0.91
C LYS A 301 -15.52 11.76 2.27
N THR A 302 -16.01 11.17 3.34
CA THR A 302 -15.76 11.62 4.72
C THR A 302 -14.49 11.06 5.33
N VAL A 303 -13.81 10.15 4.65
CA VAL A 303 -12.58 9.50 5.11
C VAL A 303 -11.39 10.14 4.42
N THR A 304 -10.50 10.73 5.21
CA THR A 304 -9.21 11.21 4.73
C THR A 304 -8.15 10.18 5.08
N LEU A 305 -7.54 9.57 4.06
CA LEU A 305 -6.47 8.60 4.25
C LEU A 305 -5.15 9.31 4.56
N ALA A 306 -4.41 8.77 5.50
CA ALA A 306 -3.02 9.16 5.77
C ALA A 306 -2.17 7.90 5.98
N ALA A 307 -0.94 7.95 5.49
CA ALA A 307 0.03 6.88 5.74
C ALA A 307 0.27 6.69 7.24
N GLY A 308 0.35 5.44 7.67
CA GLY A 308 0.53 5.09 9.08
C GLY A 308 -0.75 4.96 9.90
N MET A 309 -1.93 5.21 9.33
CA MET A 309 -3.20 4.92 10.01
C MET A 309 -3.35 3.43 10.28
N THR A 310 -3.85 3.10 11.47
CA THR A 310 -4.16 1.72 11.86
C THR A 310 -5.53 1.30 11.31
N ALA A 311 -5.58 0.09 10.78
CA ALA A 311 -6.78 -0.50 10.23
C ALA A 311 -7.04 -1.90 10.81
N THR A 312 -8.30 -2.25 10.99
CA THR A 312 -8.76 -3.62 11.11
C THR A 312 -9.21 -4.08 9.73
N VAL A 313 -8.73 -5.22 9.30
CA VAL A 313 -9.05 -5.78 7.98
C VAL A 313 -9.72 -7.13 8.18
N GLU A 314 -10.83 -7.32 7.49
CA GLU A 314 -11.57 -8.56 7.39
C GLU A 314 -11.64 -8.95 5.91
N ILE A 315 -11.27 -10.18 5.60
CA ILE A 315 -11.29 -10.72 4.23
C ILE A 315 -12.44 -11.72 4.15
N GLU A 316 -13.24 -11.60 3.12
CA GLU A 316 -14.32 -12.54 2.80
C GLU A 316 -13.80 -13.52 1.73
N PRO A 317 -13.35 -14.74 2.12
CA PRO A 317 -12.85 -15.71 1.16
C PRO A 317 -13.97 -16.14 0.22
N ARG A 318 -13.69 -16.20 -1.07
CA ARG A 318 -14.62 -16.82 -2.02
C ARG A 318 -14.67 -18.30 -1.74
N LEU A 319 -15.87 -18.82 -1.46
CA LEU A 319 -16.08 -20.25 -1.32
C LEU A 319 -15.57 -20.92 -2.62
N GLN A 320 -14.60 -21.81 -2.49
CA GLN A 320 -14.20 -22.66 -3.62
C GLN A 320 -15.37 -23.58 -3.93
N GLU A 321 -15.91 -23.47 -5.15
CA GLU A 321 -16.79 -24.50 -5.71
C GLU A 321 -16.01 -25.79 -6.01
#